data_b78038c915fc38d87fef34af572b017b
#
_entry.id   b78038c915fc38d87fef34af572b017b
#
_cell.length_a   1.000
_cell.length_b   1.000
_cell.length_c   1.000
_cell.angle_alpha   90.00
_cell.angle_beta   90.00
_cell.angle_gamma   90.00
#
_symmetry.space_group_name_H-M   'P 1'
#
loop_
_entity.id
_entity.type
_entity.pdbx_description
1 polymer ?
#
loop_
_entity_poly.entity_id
_entity_poly.type
_entity_poly.pdbx_seq_one_letter_code
_entity_poly.pdbx_strand_id
1 'polypeptide(L)'
;VLLALLLAFIYPSTGIDAWLIAWFYDANSLTFPLKSDWLLERILHQGLKQSMVLISLVMLALWLLGLKLCGAVALNLRSALSLQLGAYARPQWLMDYHRQFLWVFIAMLVSTSAISILKHMSNHACPWDLLLYGGHQALIPLFGSLPVGATPGHCFPGGHASGGFALMAFYFAFRDSVPKLATVGLVVAIVLGSIMGWAQMMRGAHFMSHNLWTAWIVWMLVLGLYLLWPPQSVDRHRQS
;
A
#
# COMPACT_ATOMS: atom_id res chain seq x y z
N VAL A 1 3.83 -10.89 14.97
CA VAL A 1 3.61 -10.45 16.35
C VAL A 1 4.85 -9.77 16.91
N LEU A 2 6.04 -10.42 16.92
CA LEU A 2 7.28 -9.85 17.48
C LEU A 2 7.60 -8.44 16.94
N LEU A 3 7.53 -8.22 15.63
CA LEU A 3 7.79 -6.91 15.04
C LEU A 3 6.83 -5.83 15.58
N ALA A 4 5.55 -6.17 15.78
CA ALA A 4 4.59 -5.21 16.36
C ALA A 4 4.95 -4.85 17.80
N LEU A 5 5.39 -5.81 18.61
CA LEU A 5 5.85 -5.56 19.97
C LEU A 5 7.10 -4.68 19.99
N LEU A 6 8.05 -4.93 19.07
CA LEU A 6 9.23 -4.07 18.92
C LEU A 6 8.84 -2.64 18.52
N LEU A 7 7.93 -2.47 17.56
CA LEU A 7 7.45 -1.15 17.12
C LEU A 7 6.64 -0.43 18.20
N ALA A 8 5.89 -1.15 19.03
CA ALA A 8 5.04 -0.57 20.06
C ALA A 8 5.80 -0.15 21.32
N PHE A 9 6.79 -0.94 21.74
CA PHE A 9 7.39 -0.79 23.07
C PHE A 9 8.88 -0.44 23.05
N ILE A 10 9.64 -0.89 22.04
CA ILE A 10 11.09 -0.65 21.96
C ILE A 10 11.38 0.55 21.07
N TYR A 11 10.80 0.60 19.87
CA TYR A 11 11.07 1.66 18.91
C TYR A 11 10.86 3.08 19.45
N PRO A 12 9.79 3.40 20.21
CA PRO A 12 9.60 4.76 20.75
C PRO A 12 10.71 5.23 21.67
N SER A 13 11.39 4.32 22.39
CA SER A 13 12.48 4.65 23.30
C SER A 13 13.82 4.88 22.57
N THR A 14 13.94 4.56 21.29
CA THR A 14 15.18 4.71 20.51
C THR A 14 15.49 6.15 20.10
N GLY A 15 14.46 7.03 20.07
CA GLY A 15 14.60 8.38 19.55
C GLY A 15 14.80 8.48 18.02
N ILE A 16 14.70 7.36 17.27
CA ILE A 16 14.94 7.31 15.82
C ILE A 16 14.02 8.26 15.07
N ASP A 17 12.75 8.36 15.43
CA ASP A 17 11.80 9.28 14.79
C ASP A 17 12.26 10.73 14.90
N ALA A 18 12.66 11.16 16.08
CA ALA A 18 13.15 12.52 16.31
C ALA A 18 14.47 12.78 15.58
N TRP A 19 15.37 11.80 15.60
CA TRP A 19 16.65 11.89 14.90
C TRP A 19 16.48 12.00 13.39
N LEU A 20 15.64 11.17 12.77
CA LEU A 20 15.42 11.19 11.33
C LEU A 20 14.69 12.44 10.86
N ILE A 21 13.67 12.88 11.59
CA ILE A 21 12.87 14.04 11.19
C ILE A 21 13.67 15.34 11.29
N ALA A 22 14.63 15.39 12.21
CA ALA A 22 15.52 16.55 12.38
C ALA A 22 16.35 16.87 11.12
N TRP A 23 16.60 15.91 10.24
CA TRP A 23 17.30 16.14 8.97
C TRP A 23 16.51 17.03 8.00
N PHE A 24 15.22 17.14 8.18
CA PHE A 24 14.29 17.84 7.30
C PHE A 24 13.67 19.08 7.94
N TYR A 25 13.93 19.30 9.24
CA TYR A 25 13.41 20.41 10.00
C TYR A 25 14.44 21.53 10.13
N ASP A 26 14.04 22.78 9.80
CA ASP A 26 14.87 23.95 10.03
C ASP A 26 14.47 24.62 11.35
N ALA A 27 15.35 24.54 12.35
CA ALA A 27 15.15 25.10 13.67
C ALA A 27 15.17 26.65 13.67
N ASN A 28 15.78 27.30 12.69
CA ASN A 28 15.80 28.77 12.61
C ASN A 28 14.48 29.35 12.15
N SER A 29 13.88 28.72 11.13
CA SER A 29 12.58 29.14 10.61
C SER A 29 11.39 28.42 11.27
N LEU A 30 11.64 27.45 12.15
CA LEU A 30 10.64 26.58 12.79
C LEU A 30 9.69 25.91 11.77
N THR A 31 10.23 25.50 10.65
CA THR A 31 9.44 24.92 9.53
C THR A 31 10.11 23.70 8.92
N PHE A 32 9.35 23.02 8.05
CA PHE A 32 9.86 22.02 7.11
C PHE A 32 9.99 22.67 5.73
N PRO A 33 11.21 23.03 5.27
CA PRO A 33 11.41 23.73 3.99
C PRO A 33 10.82 22.97 2.78
N LEU A 34 10.81 21.63 2.84
CA LEU A 34 10.30 20.78 1.78
C LEU A 34 8.79 20.49 1.88
N LYS A 35 8.05 21.11 2.82
CA LYS A 35 6.61 20.87 3.04
C LYS A 35 5.79 21.02 1.76
N SER A 36 6.07 22.04 0.95
CA SER A 36 5.38 22.36 -0.30
C SER A 36 6.29 22.19 -1.54
N ASP A 37 7.35 21.36 -1.44
CA ASP A 37 8.22 21.08 -2.59
C ASP A 37 7.43 20.42 -3.72
N TRP A 38 7.57 20.95 -4.94
CA TRP A 38 6.79 20.53 -6.11
C TRP A 38 7.05 19.05 -6.47
N LEU A 39 8.30 18.59 -6.42
CA LEU A 39 8.65 17.20 -6.77
C LEU A 39 8.03 16.22 -5.76
N LEU A 40 8.17 16.54 -4.45
CA LEU A 40 7.62 15.70 -3.38
C LEU A 40 6.10 15.69 -3.39
N GLU A 41 5.45 16.83 -3.69
CA GLU A 41 4.00 16.93 -3.66
C GLU A 41 3.35 16.42 -4.95
N ARG A 42 3.79 16.89 -6.13
CA ARG A 42 3.12 16.56 -7.40
C ARG A 42 3.52 15.18 -7.90
N ILE A 43 4.79 14.82 -7.86
CA ILE A 43 5.28 13.55 -8.43
C ILE A 43 5.19 12.44 -7.39
N LEU A 44 5.89 12.58 -6.25
CA LEU A 44 6.00 11.48 -5.29
C LEU A 44 4.75 11.31 -4.42
N HIS A 45 3.97 12.35 -4.19
CA HIS A 45 2.73 12.25 -3.42
C HIS A 45 1.52 11.99 -4.32
N GLN A 46 1.18 12.90 -5.23
CA GLN A 46 -0.03 12.76 -6.05
C GLN A 46 0.18 11.76 -7.20
N GLY A 47 1.30 11.83 -7.92
CA GLY A 47 1.58 10.97 -9.07
C GLY A 47 1.67 9.49 -8.69
N LEU A 48 2.47 9.15 -7.66
CA LEU A 48 2.54 7.74 -7.21
C LEU A 48 1.21 7.25 -6.65
N LYS A 49 0.46 8.07 -5.90
CA LYS A 49 -0.89 7.70 -5.45
C LYS A 49 -1.80 7.36 -6.62
N GLN A 50 -1.83 8.19 -7.65
CA GLN A 50 -2.64 7.95 -8.86
C GLN A 50 -2.19 6.69 -9.60
N SER A 51 -0.88 6.42 -9.66
CA SER A 51 -0.33 5.20 -10.26
C SER A 51 -0.79 3.94 -9.50
N MET A 52 -0.86 3.98 -8.17
CA MET A 52 -1.36 2.84 -7.37
C MET A 52 -2.86 2.60 -7.63
N VAL A 53 -3.66 3.66 -7.74
CA VAL A 53 -5.07 3.55 -8.14
C VAL A 53 -5.20 2.96 -9.54
N LEU A 54 -4.39 3.44 -10.49
CA LEU A 54 -4.40 2.92 -11.86
C LEU A 54 -4.03 1.43 -11.90
N ILE A 55 -2.99 1.01 -11.18
CA ILE A 55 -2.61 -0.42 -11.07
C ILE A 55 -3.78 -1.24 -10.54
N SER A 56 -4.45 -0.78 -9.48
CA SER A 56 -5.61 -1.44 -8.91
C SER A 56 -6.75 -1.58 -9.93
N LEU A 57 -7.06 -0.52 -10.68
CA LEU A 57 -8.08 -0.55 -11.73
C LEU A 57 -7.69 -1.45 -12.92
N VAL A 58 -6.40 -1.50 -13.28
CA VAL A 58 -5.89 -2.43 -14.29
C VAL A 58 -6.10 -3.87 -13.85
N MET A 59 -5.86 -4.21 -12.56
CA MET A 59 -6.13 -5.55 -12.04
C MET A 59 -7.62 -5.91 -12.14
N LEU A 60 -8.51 -4.99 -11.81
CA LEU A 60 -9.95 -5.17 -11.98
C LEU A 60 -10.33 -5.39 -13.45
N ALA A 61 -9.77 -4.59 -14.37
CA ALA A 61 -10.03 -4.72 -15.80
C ALA A 61 -9.54 -6.06 -16.37
N LEU A 62 -8.35 -6.51 -15.96
CA LEU A 62 -7.79 -7.82 -16.36
C LEU A 62 -8.65 -8.98 -15.84
N TRP A 63 -9.16 -8.89 -14.62
CA TRP A 63 -10.11 -9.86 -14.10
C TRP A 63 -11.39 -9.92 -14.94
N LEU A 64 -12.04 -8.78 -15.22
CA LEU A 64 -13.27 -8.69 -15.99
C LEU A 64 -13.09 -9.23 -17.42
N LEU A 65 -11.95 -8.92 -18.05
CA LEU A 65 -11.61 -9.41 -19.37
C LEU A 65 -11.39 -10.94 -19.36
N GLY A 66 -10.63 -11.44 -18.39
CA GLY A 66 -10.43 -12.89 -18.20
C GLY A 66 -11.74 -13.63 -17.97
N LEU A 67 -12.64 -13.07 -17.15
CA LEU A 67 -13.95 -13.64 -16.88
C LEU A 67 -14.80 -13.74 -18.16
N LYS A 68 -14.82 -12.68 -18.99
CA LYS A 68 -15.51 -12.69 -20.30
C LYS A 68 -14.95 -13.75 -21.24
N LEU A 69 -13.63 -13.90 -21.31
CA LEU A 69 -12.99 -14.91 -22.15
C LEU A 69 -13.31 -16.33 -21.68
N CYS A 70 -13.30 -16.60 -20.38
CA CYS A 70 -13.73 -17.88 -19.82
C CYS A 70 -15.21 -18.19 -20.13
N GLY A 71 -16.09 -17.21 -19.97
CA GLY A 71 -17.53 -17.35 -20.28
C GLY A 71 -17.77 -17.62 -21.76
N ALA A 72 -17.09 -16.94 -22.67
CA ALA A 72 -17.19 -17.16 -24.11
C ALA A 72 -16.71 -18.56 -24.53
N VAL A 73 -15.72 -19.12 -23.85
CA VAL A 73 -15.26 -20.50 -24.07
C VAL A 73 -16.29 -21.50 -23.56
N ALA A 74 -16.86 -21.27 -22.37
CA ALA A 74 -17.85 -22.16 -21.76
C ALA A 74 -19.15 -22.23 -22.57
N LEU A 75 -19.58 -21.12 -23.20
CA LEU A 75 -20.80 -21.04 -23.99
C LEU A 75 -20.63 -21.52 -25.45
N ASN A 76 -19.48 -22.07 -25.82
CA ASN A 76 -19.16 -22.53 -27.19
C ASN A 76 -19.36 -21.45 -28.28
N LEU A 77 -19.32 -20.16 -27.89
CA LEU A 77 -19.41 -19.00 -28.79
C LEU A 77 -18.14 -18.83 -29.65
N ARG A 78 -17.48 -19.98 -29.97
CA ARG A 78 -16.21 -20.02 -30.73
C ARG A 78 -16.31 -19.32 -32.07
N SER A 79 -17.49 -19.40 -32.75
CA SER A 79 -17.68 -18.86 -34.09
C SER A 79 -17.86 -17.34 -34.11
N ALA A 80 -18.57 -16.75 -33.17
CA ALA A 80 -18.85 -15.32 -33.19
C ALA A 80 -17.62 -14.46 -32.76
N LEU A 81 -16.83 -14.96 -31.80
CA LEU A 81 -15.67 -14.21 -31.27
C LEU A 81 -14.42 -14.38 -32.16
N SER A 82 -14.29 -15.52 -32.88
CA SER A 82 -13.20 -15.73 -33.84
C SER A 82 -13.31 -14.86 -35.08
N LEU A 83 -14.53 -14.46 -35.45
CA LEU A 83 -14.77 -13.55 -36.58
C LEU A 83 -14.43 -12.08 -36.23
N GLN A 84 -14.52 -11.66 -34.95
CA GLN A 84 -14.23 -10.29 -34.52
C GLN A 84 -12.78 -10.03 -34.11
N LEU A 85 -12.05 -11.04 -33.60
CA LEU A 85 -10.70 -10.84 -33.04
C LEU A 85 -9.57 -11.35 -33.99
N GLY A 86 -9.91 -11.87 -35.16
CA GLY A 86 -8.91 -12.51 -36.02
C GLY A 86 -8.21 -13.69 -35.35
N ALA A 87 -7.34 -14.42 -36.04
CA ALA A 87 -6.60 -15.58 -35.53
C ALA A 87 -5.52 -15.23 -34.46
N TYR A 88 -5.63 -14.11 -33.79
CA TYR A 88 -4.72 -13.75 -32.66
C TYR A 88 -4.94 -14.74 -31.53
N ALA A 89 -3.88 -15.43 -31.16
CA ALA A 89 -3.85 -16.38 -30.06
C ALA A 89 -4.50 -15.73 -28.82
N ARG A 90 -5.57 -16.33 -28.33
CA ARG A 90 -6.23 -15.88 -27.09
C ARG A 90 -5.18 -15.88 -25.98
N PRO A 91 -5.04 -14.79 -25.22
CA PRO A 91 -4.04 -14.75 -24.17
C PRO A 91 -4.42 -15.74 -23.06
N GLN A 92 -3.97 -16.98 -23.19
CA GLN A 92 -4.26 -18.06 -22.24
C GLN A 92 -3.93 -17.63 -20.81
N TRP A 93 -2.81 -16.91 -20.62
CA TRP A 93 -2.42 -16.38 -19.31
C TRP A 93 -3.51 -15.51 -18.65
N LEU A 94 -4.32 -14.80 -19.44
CA LEU A 94 -5.37 -13.95 -18.91
C LEU A 94 -6.52 -14.79 -18.34
N MET A 95 -6.83 -15.92 -18.96
CA MET A 95 -7.81 -16.86 -18.44
C MET A 95 -7.27 -17.62 -17.22
N ASP A 96 -5.99 -17.98 -17.25
CA ASP A 96 -5.34 -18.72 -16.17
C ASP A 96 -5.22 -17.89 -14.88
N TYR A 97 -4.90 -16.59 -15.00
CA TYR A 97 -4.61 -15.71 -13.87
C TYR A 97 -5.74 -14.73 -13.49
N HIS A 98 -6.90 -14.77 -14.14
CA HIS A 98 -7.95 -13.76 -13.87
C HIS A 98 -8.36 -13.69 -12.39
N ARG A 99 -8.40 -14.82 -11.68
CA ARG A 99 -8.73 -14.86 -10.24
C ARG A 99 -7.66 -14.22 -9.37
N GLN A 100 -6.39 -14.38 -9.73
CA GLN A 100 -5.27 -13.71 -9.06
C GLN A 100 -5.35 -12.18 -9.24
N PHE A 101 -5.76 -11.69 -10.41
CA PHE A 101 -5.97 -10.26 -10.64
C PHE A 101 -7.09 -9.71 -9.75
N LEU A 102 -8.22 -10.41 -9.63
CA LEU A 102 -9.26 -10.04 -8.68
C LEU A 102 -8.73 -10.00 -7.25
N TRP A 103 -7.99 -11.03 -6.87
CA TRP A 103 -7.44 -11.14 -5.53
C TRP A 103 -6.50 -9.98 -5.20
N VAL A 104 -5.60 -9.61 -6.12
CA VAL A 104 -4.73 -8.44 -5.97
C VAL A 104 -5.56 -7.17 -5.80
N PHE A 105 -6.56 -6.96 -6.66
CA PHE A 105 -7.46 -5.80 -6.56
C PHE A 105 -8.11 -5.70 -5.17
N ILE A 106 -8.69 -6.79 -4.67
CA ILE A 106 -9.35 -6.84 -3.36
C ILE A 106 -8.34 -6.62 -2.24
N ALA A 107 -7.16 -7.25 -2.29
CA ALA A 107 -6.13 -7.10 -1.28
C ALA A 107 -5.61 -5.65 -1.20
N MET A 108 -5.40 -4.99 -2.35
CA MET A 108 -5.03 -3.57 -2.41
C MET A 108 -6.14 -2.68 -1.84
N LEU A 109 -7.39 -2.93 -2.22
CA LEU A 109 -8.54 -2.16 -1.75
C LEU A 109 -8.71 -2.30 -0.23
N VAL A 110 -8.70 -3.53 0.30
CA VAL A 110 -8.87 -3.82 1.73
C VAL A 110 -7.76 -3.17 2.54
N SER A 111 -6.49 -3.36 2.14
CA SER A 111 -5.35 -2.85 2.90
C SER A 111 -5.28 -1.32 2.91
N THR A 112 -5.50 -0.66 1.76
CA THR A 112 -5.47 0.81 1.69
C THR A 112 -6.67 1.45 2.39
N SER A 113 -7.87 0.83 2.30
CA SER A 113 -9.06 1.28 3.02
C SER A 113 -8.89 1.14 4.53
N ALA A 114 -8.34 0.03 5.01
CA ALA A 114 -8.08 -0.16 6.43
C ALA A 114 -7.11 0.89 6.99
N ILE A 115 -6.01 1.18 6.27
CA ILE A 115 -5.08 2.26 6.65
C ILE A 115 -5.78 3.63 6.66
N SER A 116 -6.64 3.91 5.68
CA SER A 116 -7.41 5.16 5.62
C SER A 116 -8.36 5.31 6.81
N ILE A 117 -9.07 4.24 7.18
CA ILE A 117 -9.96 4.20 8.36
C ILE A 117 -9.17 4.42 9.65
N LEU A 118 -8.09 3.65 9.86
CA LEU A 118 -7.24 3.78 11.05
C LEU A 118 -6.67 5.19 11.18
N LYS A 119 -6.21 5.76 10.06
CA LYS A 119 -5.72 7.14 10.03
C LYS A 119 -6.80 8.14 10.42
N HIS A 120 -8.01 7.99 9.91
CA HIS A 120 -9.13 8.88 10.23
C HIS A 120 -9.54 8.81 11.71
N MET A 121 -9.37 7.65 12.33
CA MET A 121 -9.64 7.43 13.76
C MET A 121 -8.48 7.84 14.66
N SER A 122 -7.33 8.21 14.12
CA SER A 122 -6.11 8.47 14.87
C SER A 122 -6.09 9.84 15.53
N ASN A 123 -5.64 9.89 16.78
CA ASN A 123 -5.41 11.13 17.52
C ASN A 123 -4.03 11.77 17.24
N HIS A 124 -3.10 11.04 16.60
CA HIS A 124 -1.71 11.46 16.42
C HIS A 124 -1.60 12.60 15.40
N ALA A 125 -0.85 13.63 15.78
CA ALA A 125 -0.50 14.75 14.92
C ALA A 125 0.61 14.39 13.92
N CYS A 126 0.64 15.10 12.79
CA CYS A 126 1.78 15.08 11.89
C CYS A 126 2.97 15.85 12.51
N PRO A 127 4.22 15.49 12.20
CA PRO A 127 5.38 16.24 12.71
C PRO A 127 5.26 17.75 12.56
N TRP A 128 4.86 18.25 11.40
CA TRP A 128 4.72 19.68 11.13
C TRP A 128 3.62 20.40 11.95
N ASP A 129 2.71 19.64 12.61
CA ASP A 129 1.66 20.19 13.48
C ASP A 129 2.05 20.15 14.95
N LEU A 130 3.20 19.51 15.29
CA LEU A 130 3.66 19.37 16.67
C LEU A 130 4.35 20.64 17.19
N LEU A 131 4.11 20.97 18.45
CA LEU A 131 4.80 22.04 19.18
C LEU A 131 6.32 21.95 19.06
N LEU A 132 6.88 20.73 19.02
CA LEU A 132 8.31 20.45 18.85
C LEU A 132 8.88 20.99 17.53
N TYR A 133 8.04 21.20 16.54
CA TYR A 133 8.44 21.58 15.18
C TYR A 133 7.67 22.82 14.67
N GLY A 134 7.31 23.74 15.60
CA GLY A 134 6.66 24.99 15.24
C GLY A 134 5.15 24.93 15.02
N GLY A 135 4.52 23.77 15.26
CA GLY A 135 3.06 23.60 15.20
C GLY A 135 2.38 23.92 16.54
N HIS A 136 1.20 23.38 16.75
CA HIS A 136 0.34 23.70 17.91
C HIS A 136 -0.19 22.47 18.66
N GLN A 137 0.17 21.25 18.24
CA GLN A 137 -0.31 20.00 18.84
C GLN A 137 0.76 19.35 19.72
N ALA A 138 0.34 18.69 20.78
CA ALA A 138 1.23 17.92 21.64
C ALA A 138 1.58 16.57 21.00
N LEU A 139 2.82 16.11 21.20
CA LEU A 139 3.20 14.75 20.88
C LEU A 139 2.58 13.80 21.90
N ILE A 140 1.82 12.81 21.45
CA ILE A 140 1.23 11.78 22.30
C ILE A 140 1.87 10.43 22.02
N PRO A 141 2.06 9.57 23.05
CA PRO A 141 2.51 8.19 22.86
C PRO A 141 1.54 7.38 21.99
N LEU A 142 2.02 6.27 21.41
CA LEU A 142 1.23 5.44 20.49
C LEU A 142 -0.15 5.04 21.06
N PHE A 143 -0.23 4.72 22.34
CA PHE A 143 -1.47 4.38 23.05
C PHE A 143 -1.93 5.48 24.01
N GLY A 144 -1.43 6.70 23.82
CA GLY A 144 -1.79 7.84 24.65
C GLY A 144 -3.18 8.40 24.31
N SER A 145 -3.83 8.97 25.32
CA SER A 145 -5.08 9.70 25.14
C SER A 145 -4.83 11.12 24.67
N LEU A 146 -5.78 11.66 23.93
CA LEU A 146 -5.74 13.06 23.51
C LEU A 146 -5.94 13.97 24.75
N PRO A 147 -5.12 15.03 24.93
CA PRO A 147 -5.34 16.01 25.99
C PRO A 147 -6.73 16.67 25.89
N VAL A 148 -7.30 17.06 27.06
CA VAL A 148 -8.61 17.73 27.09
C VAL A 148 -8.56 19.01 26.28
N GLY A 149 -9.53 19.17 25.37
CA GLY A 149 -9.62 20.35 24.49
C GLY A 149 -8.72 20.32 23.24
N ALA A 150 -7.87 19.28 23.08
CA ALA A 150 -7.06 19.11 21.85
C ALA A 150 -7.89 18.49 20.72
N THR A 151 -7.51 18.81 19.47
CA THR A 151 -8.13 18.24 18.27
C THR A 151 -7.35 17.03 17.77
N PRO A 152 -8.02 15.97 17.25
CA PRO A 152 -7.35 14.82 16.65
C PRO A 152 -6.48 15.22 15.45
N GLY A 153 -5.27 14.64 15.34
CA GLY A 153 -4.34 14.98 14.28
C GLY A 153 -4.49 14.17 12.99
N HIS A 154 -5.14 12.99 13.05
CA HIS A 154 -5.40 12.10 11.91
C HIS A 154 -4.16 11.78 11.06
N CYS A 155 -3.00 11.56 11.70
CA CYS A 155 -1.73 11.39 10.98
C CYS A 155 -1.11 10.00 11.06
N PHE A 156 -1.63 9.11 11.87
CA PHE A 156 -1.13 7.75 12.03
C PHE A 156 -2.20 6.72 11.65
N PRO A 157 -1.85 5.64 10.96
CA PRO A 157 -0.59 5.33 10.28
C PRO A 157 -0.37 6.12 8.98
N GLY A 158 0.80 5.94 8.32
CA GLY A 158 1.18 6.67 7.12
C GLY A 158 0.35 6.29 5.88
N GLY A 159 -0.64 7.12 5.52
CA GLY A 159 -1.60 6.79 4.47
C GLY A 159 -1.00 6.63 3.08
N HIS A 160 -0.02 7.46 2.68
CA HIS A 160 0.56 7.41 1.34
C HIS A 160 1.43 6.18 1.09
N ALA A 161 2.22 5.80 2.08
CA ALA A 161 3.04 4.59 2.03
C ALA A 161 2.20 3.32 1.82
N SER A 162 0.93 3.31 2.26
CA SER A 162 0.05 2.15 2.12
C SER A 162 -0.19 1.76 0.67
N GLY A 163 -0.26 2.72 -0.26
CA GLY A 163 -0.42 2.43 -1.69
C GLY A 163 0.73 1.60 -2.25
N GLY A 164 1.98 2.00 -1.95
CA GLY A 164 3.17 1.25 -2.35
C GLY A 164 3.24 -0.13 -1.67
N PHE A 165 3.04 -0.18 -0.35
CA PHE A 165 3.05 -1.45 0.37
C PHE A 165 1.90 -2.38 -0.02
N ALA A 166 0.74 -1.89 -0.48
CA ALA A 166 -0.36 -2.72 -0.95
C ALA A 166 0.02 -3.60 -2.16
N LEU A 167 1.06 -3.23 -2.92
CA LEU A 167 1.62 -4.08 -3.98
C LEU A 167 2.21 -5.41 -3.45
N MET A 168 2.42 -5.57 -2.12
CA MET A 168 2.74 -6.87 -1.51
C MET A 168 1.71 -7.95 -1.86
N ALA A 169 0.49 -7.55 -2.23
CA ALA A 169 -0.55 -8.44 -2.74
C ALA A 169 -0.08 -9.27 -3.94
N PHE A 170 0.79 -8.73 -4.82
CA PHE A 170 1.33 -9.47 -5.96
C PHE A 170 2.16 -10.67 -5.51
N TYR A 171 2.94 -10.54 -4.44
CA TYR A 171 3.69 -11.67 -3.89
C TYR A 171 2.77 -12.81 -3.50
N PHE A 172 1.74 -12.53 -2.72
CA PHE A 172 0.82 -13.56 -2.25
C PHE A 172 -0.04 -14.15 -3.37
N ALA A 173 -0.43 -13.34 -4.36
CA ALA A 173 -1.24 -13.80 -5.48
C ALA A 173 -0.48 -14.73 -6.44
N PHE A 174 0.83 -14.54 -6.59
CA PHE A 174 1.60 -15.20 -7.65
C PHE A 174 2.74 -16.10 -7.15
N ARG A 175 3.00 -16.18 -5.82
CA ARG A 175 4.12 -16.93 -5.25
C ARG A 175 4.13 -18.41 -5.61
N ASP A 176 2.94 -19.02 -5.77
CA ASP A 176 2.80 -20.44 -6.04
C ASP A 176 2.84 -20.76 -7.54
N SER A 177 2.55 -19.77 -8.41
CA SER A 177 2.53 -19.95 -9.86
C SER A 177 3.76 -19.40 -10.58
N VAL A 178 4.24 -18.21 -10.21
CA VAL A 178 5.42 -17.54 -10.82
C VAL A 178 6.32 -16.91 -9.73
N PRO A 179 6.97 -17.75 -8.89
CA PRO A 179 7.62 -17.31 -7.64
C PRO A 179 8.70 -16.24 -7.84
N LYS A 180 9.46 -16.29 -8.93
CA LYS A 180 10.49 -15.26 -9.22
C LYS A 180 9.86 -13.89 -9.43
N LEU A 181 8.79 -13.81 -10.23
CA LEU A 181 8.07 -12.56 -10.49
C LEU A 181 7.36 -12.06 -9.23
N ALA A 182 6.80 -12.96 -8.43
CA ALA A 182 6.20 -12.63 -7.15
C ALA A 182 7.21 -12.00 -6.18
N THR A 183 8.43 -12.54 -6.10
CA THR A 183 9.51 -11.98 -5.28
C THR A 183 9.92 -10.59 -5.77
N VAL A 184 10.04 -10.38 -7.09
CA VAL A 184 10.27 -9.05 -7.66
C VAL A 184 9.15 -8.08 -7.27
N GLY A 185 7.89 -8.52 -7.35
CA GLY A 185 6.73 -7.73 -6.91
C GLY A 185 6.82 -7.32 -5.44
N LEU A 186 7.26 -8.22 -4.56
CA LEU A 186 7.48 -7.92 -3.14
C LEU A 186 8.57 -6.86 -2.94
N VAL A 187 9.71 -7.01 -3.62
CA VAL A 187 10.80 -6.03 -3.54
C VAL A 187 10.33 -4.66 -4.03
N VAL A 188 9.64 -4.62 -5.16
CA VAL A 188 9.07 -3.37 -5.71
C VAL A 188 8.09 -2.74 -4.72
N ALA A 189 7.23 -3.52 -4.08
CA ALA A 189 6.28 -3.03 -3.08
C ALA A 189 7.00 -2.39 -1.88
N ILE A 190 8.04 -3.05 -1.35
CA ILE A 190 8.84 -2.53 -0.24
C ILE A 190 9.53 -1.23 -0.65
N VAL A 191 10.18 -1.21 -1.80
CA VAL A 191 10.92 -0.03 -2.29
C VAL A 191 9.96 1.15 -2.52
N LEU A 192 8.85 0.94 -3.25
CA LEU A 192 7.90 2.02 -3.53
C LEU A 192 7.21 2.52 -2.27
N GLY A 193 6.77 1.63 -1.38
CA GLY A 193 6.17 2.01 -0.10
C GLY A 193 7.15 2.81 0.77
N SER A 194 8.42 2.42 0.78
CA SER A 194 9.48 3.15 1.51
C SER A 194 9.77 4.51 0.89
N ILE A 195 9.86 4.62 -0.44
CA ILE A 195 10.05 5.91 -1.16
C ILE A 195 8.87 6.85 -0.86
N MET A 196 7.63 6.34 -0.96
CA MET A 196 6.43 7.14 -0.67
C MET A 196 6.40 7.61 0.78
N GLY A 197 6.78 6.74 1.72
CA GLY A 197 6.88 7.09 3.14
C GLY A 197 7.99 8.09 3.43
N TRP A 198 9.16 7.90 2.84
CA TRP A 198 10.31 8.80 2.99
C TRP A 198 10.01 10.20 2.45
N ALA A 199 9.39 10.30 1.28
CA ALA A 199 8.98 11.58 0.71
C ALA A 199 8.04 12.36 1.66
N GLN A 200 7.16 11.67 2.39
CA GLN A 200 6.30 12.31 3.38
C GLN A 200 7.07 12.70 4.66
N MET A 201 8.12 11.98 5.03
CA MET A 201 9.02 12.40 6.12
C MET A 201 9.78 13.67 5.77
N MET A 202 10.33 13.75 4.56
CA MET A 202 11.03 14.97 4.06
C MET A 202 10.13 16.21 4.14
N ARG A 203 8.83 16.05 3.95
CA ARG A 203 7.83 17.12 4.05
C ARG A 203 7.41 17.44 5.49
N GLY A 204 7.81 16.65 6.47
CA GLY A 204 7.31 16.76 7.86
C GLY A 204 5.90 16.18 8.06
N ALA A 205 5.37 15.42 7.10
CA ALA A 205 4.02 14.86 7.16
C ALA A 205 3.93 13.59 8.02
N HIS A 206 4.98 12.78 8.09
CA HIS A 206 4.98 11.53 8.83
C HIS A 206 6.31 11.28 9.53
N PHE A 207 6.28 10.54 10.66
CA PHE A 207 7.47 9.91 11.24
C PHE A 207 7.78 8.58 10.53
N MET A 208 9.00 8.07 10.74
CA MET A 208 9.38 6.73 10.26
C MET A 208 8.49 5.65 10.88
N SER A 209 8.17 5.75 12.18
CA SER A 209 7.24 4.83 12.85
C SER A 209 5.89 4.73 12.15
N HIS A 210 5.34 5.83 11.64
CA HIS A 210 4.07 5.82 10.89
C HIS A 210 4.16 4.92 9.65
N ASN A 211 5.31 4.96 8.94
CA ASN A 211 5.54 4.16 7.74
C ASN A 211 5.82 2.69 8.05
N LEU A 212 6.56 2.41 9.13
CA LEU A 212 6.83 1.04 9.59
C LEU A 212 5.55 0.33 10.04
N TRP A 213 4.70 1.02 10.80
CA TRP A 213 3.39 0.51 11.16
C TRP A 213 2.51 0.26 9.95
N THR A 214 2.53 1.16 8.97
CA THR A 214 1.79 0.97 7.70
C THR A 214 2.25 -0.28 6.99
N ALA A 215 3.56 -0.48 6.83
CA ALA A 215 4.13 -1.67 6.20
C ALA A 215 3.70 -2.96 6.93
N TRP A 216 3.77 -2.96 8.28
CA TRP A 216 3.36 -4.10 9.09
C TRP A 216 1.87 -4.39 8.99
N ILE A 217 1.01 -3.37 9.11
CA ILE A 217 -0.45 -3.53 9.04
C ILE A 217 -0.85 -4.06 7.66
N VAL A 218 -0.33 -3.47 6.58
CA VAL A 218 -0.60 -3.93 5.21
C VAL A 218 -0.16 -5.38 5.02
N TRP A 219 1.05 -5.74 5.47
CA TRP A 219 1.53 -7.12 5.42
C TRP A 219 0.59 -8.08 6.14
N MET A 220 0.16 -7.73 7.36
CA MET A 220 -0.73 -8.59 8.16
C MET A 220 -2.11 -8.73 7.54
N LEU A 221 -2.66 -7.67 6.94
CA LEU A 221 -3.95 -7.72 6.26
C LEU A 221 -3.89 -8.59 5.00
N VAL A 222 -2.85 -8.42 4.18
CA VAL A 222 -2.67 -9.21 2.95
C VAL A 222 -2.39 -10.67 3.28
N LEU A 223 -1.55 -10.95 4.30
CA LEU A 223 -1.32 -12.31 4.82
C LEU A 223 -2.60 -12.92 5.37
N GLY A 224 -3.37 -12.18 6.18
CA GLY A 224 -4.65 -12.63 6.71
C GLY A 224 -5.64 -12.98 5.60
N LEU A 225 -5.74 -12.13 4.57
CA LEU A 225 -6.57 -12.39 3.40
C LEU A 225 -6.09 -13.66 2.65
N TYR A 226 -4.78 -13.84 2.49
CA TYR A 226 -4.21 -15.03 1.87
C TYR A 226 -4.54 -16.32 2.65
N LEU A 227 -4.48 -16.28 3.98
CA LEU A 227 -4.80 -17.43 4.81
C LEU A 227 -6.29 -17.77 4.83
N LEU A 228 -7.17 -16.77 4.79
CA LEU A 228 -8.63 -16.96 4.83
C LEU A 228 -9.23 -17.24 3.45
N TRP A 229 -8.67 -16.66 2.41
CA TRP A 229 -9.15 -16.78 1.03
C TRP A 229 -7.96 -16.75 0.07
N PRO A 230 -7.22 -17.89 -0.05
CA PRO A 230 -6.06 -17.95 -0.92
C PRO A 230 -6.44 -17.75 -2.40
N PRO A 231 -5.61 -17.05 -3.20
CA PRO A 231 -5.80 -17.00 -4.63
C PRO A 231 -5.66 -18.42 -5.19
N GLN A 232 -6.57 -18.80 -6.09
CA GLN A 232 -6.52 -20.15 -6.66
C GLN A 232 -5.28 -20.29 -7.55
N SER A 233 -4.43 -21.28 -7.26
CA SER A 233 -3.31 -21.64 -8.10
C SER A 233 -3.81 -22.22 -9.42
N VAL A 234 -3.10 -21.91 -10.51
CA VAL A 234 -3.30 -22.58 -11.79
C VAL A 234 -2.79 -24.02 -11.65
N ASP A 235 -3.68 -25.00 -11.67
CA ASP A 235 -3.30 -26.42 -11.66
C ASP A 235 -2.51 -26.75 -12.92
N ARG A 236 -1.18 -26.75 -12.84
CA ARG A 236 -0.28 -27.17 -13.95
C ARG A 236 -0.38 -28.67 -14.26
N HIS A 237 -1.00 -29.47 -13.39
CA HIS A 237 -1.14 -30.91 -13.59
C HIS A 237 -2.22 -31.33 -14.58
N ARG A 238 -2.99 -30.40 -15.19
CA ARG A 238 -3.95 -30.73 -16.25
C ARG A 238 -3.40 -30.63 -17.67
N GLN A 239 -2.11 -30.36 -17.85
CA GLN A 239 -1.49 -30.15 -19.17
C GLN A 239 -0.37 -31.18 -19.48
N SER A 240 -0.25 -32.25 -18.71
CA SER A 240 0.62 -33.39 -19.01
C SER A 240 -0.16 -34.56 -19.57
#